data_2701e01b07de4ca5301d5d8dc989815f
#
_entry.id   2701e01b07de4ca5301d5d8dc989815f
#
_cell.length_a   1.000
_cell.length_b   1.000
_cell.length_c   1.000
_cell.angle_alpha   90.00
_cell.angle_beta   90.00
_cell.angle_gamma   90.00
#
_symmetry.space_group_name_H-M   'P 1'
#
loop_
_entity.id
_entity.type
_entity.pdbx_description
1 polymer ?
#
loop_
_entity_poly.entity_id
_entity_poly.type
_entity_poly.pdbx_seq_one_letter_code
_entity_poly.pdbx_strand_id
1 'polypeptide(L)'
;VDEVDSVLVDDARTPLIISGPTPKGDEHEFHVLKPRIERVVQAQKAFVQQCMAEAKKKLSVINAPSSDKAQDKKDLEEGGIALLRAFRGLPKNRALIKYLSEPGIKVNLQKTENFYMQEQGKHMKKIDAELFFTIDEKNNSIQLTDKGIDLVSGNEERDFFIMPDIGAEIAKLEKESADKEALVEKKDTLIREYSIKSERIHSINQLLKAYTLFEKEVEYVVMDGKVKIVDESTGRILDGRRYSDGLHQAIEAKEDVTVEAATQTYATVTLQNYFRMYHKLSGMTGTA
;
A
#
# COMPACT_ATOMS: atom_id res chain seq x y z
N VAL A 1 -43.04 -1.33 3.50
CA VAL A 1 -41.85 -0.82 2.80
C VAL A 1 -42.31 0.32 1.91
N ASP A 2 -41.73 1.48 2.10
CA ASP A 2 -41.93 2.63 1.23
C ASP A 2 -40.94 2.58 0.06
N GLU A 3 -41.33 3.11 -1.11
CA GLU A 3 -40.55 3.02 -2.35
C GLU A 3 -40.06 1.57 -2.64
N VAL A 4 -41.04 0.65 -2.61
CA VAL A 4 -40.79 -0.80 -2.62
C VAL A 4 -40.05 -1.29 -3.86
N ASP A 5 -40.25 -0.67 -5.01
CA ASP A 5 -39.56 -0.93 -6.26
C ASP A 5 -38.07 -0.62 -6.14
N SER A 6 -37.72 0.55 -5.65
CA SER A 6 -36.31 0.90 -5.41
C SER A 6 -35.65 -0.07 -4.40
N VAL A 7 -36.30 -0.33 -3.28
CA VAL A 7 -35.75 -1.16 -2.18
C VAL A 7 -35.62 -2.63 -2.56
N LEU A 8 -36.64 -3.21 -3.23
CA LEU A 8 -36.72 -4.65 -3.49
C LEU A 8 -36.30 -5.06 -4.89
N VAL A 9 -36.10 -4.09 -5.81
CA VAL A 9 -35.64 -4.33 -7.17
C VAL A 9 -34.25 -3.73 -7.37
N ASP A 10 -34.10 -2.40 -7.29
CA ASP A 10 -32.85 -1.73 -7.57
C ASP A 10 -31.77 -2.03 -6.53
N ASP A 11 -32.12 -1.90 -5.25
CA ASP A 11 -31.21 -2.10 -4.11
C ASP A 11 -31.34 -3.46 -3.45
N ALA A 12 -32.06 -4.41 -4.05
CA ALA A 12 -32.35 -5.71 -3.44
C ALA A 12 -31.09 -6.48 -2.98
N ARG A 13 -29.99 -6.33 -3.69
CA ARG A 13 -28.70 -6.97 -3.40
C ARG A 13 -27.77 -6.11 -2.56
N THR A 14 -28.15 -4.89 -2.24
CA THR A 14 -27.35 -3.99 -1.41
C THR A 14 -27.26 -4.58 0.02
N PRO A 15 -26.04 -4.77 0.55
CA PRO A 15 -25.88 -5.33 1.86
C PRO A 15 -26.16 -4.29 2.95
N LEU A 16 -26.98 -4.65 3.91
CA LEU A 16 -27.02 -4.02 5.22
C LEU A 16 -25.84 -4.57 6.04
N ILE A 17 -24.97 -3.70 6.49
CA ILE A 17 -23.76 -4.06 7.22
C ILE A 17 -23.93 -3.60 8.66
N ILE A 18 -23.82 -4.54 9.60
CA ILE A 18 -23.74 -4.25 11.03
C ILE A 18 -22.30 -4.39 11.43
N SER A 19 -21.68 -3.29 11.78
CA SER A 19 -20.29 -3.24 12.23
C SER A 19 -20.19 -2.53 13.58
N GLY A 20 -19.15 -2.85 14.32
CA GLY A 20 -18.84 -2.19 15.58
C GLY A 20 -17.33 -2.17 15.83
N PRO A 21 -16.87 -1.39 16.81
CA PRO A 21 -15.46 -1.31 17.12
C PRO A 21 -14.95 -2.68 17.58
N THR A 22 -13.78 -3.08 17.09
CA THR A 22 -13.04 -4.22 17.64
C THR A 22 -12.68 -3.93 19.10
N PRO A 23 -12.84 -4.92 20.01
CA PRO A 23 -12.29 -4.79 21.36
C PRO A 23 -10.80 -4.44 21.24
N LYS A 24 -10.33 -3.44 21.99
CA LYS A 24 -8.95 -2.99 22.00
C LYS A 24 -8.00 -4.19 22.12
N GLY A 25 -7.33 -4.53 21.03
CA GLY A 25 -6.29 -5.54 20.95
C GLY A 25 -5.15 -5.07 20.07
N ASP A 26 -5.45 -4.18 19.14
CA ASP A 26 -4.50 -3.70 18.16
C ASP A 26 -4.12 -2.25 18.49
N GLU A 27 -3.22 -2.07 19.44
CA GLU A 27 -2.46 -0.83 19.54
C GLU A 27 -1.51 -0.81 18.35
N HIS A 28 -2.05 -0.39 17.20
CA HIS A 28 -1.21 -0.15 16.04
C HIS A 28 -0.12 0.86 16.43
N GLU A 29 1.13 0.45 16.26
CA GLU A 29 2.30 1.29 16.55
C GLU A 29 2.44 2.47 15.56
N PHE A 30 1.34 2.93 14.94
CA PHE A 30 1.38 3.98 13.91
C PHE A 30 2.08 5.24 14.36
N HIS A 31 1.81 5.72 15.57
CA HIS A 31 2.44 6.93 16.10
C HIS A 31 3.95 6.75 16.34
N VAL A 32 4.37 5.56 16.76
CA VAL A 32 5.79 5.23 16.99
C VAL A 32 6.53 5.06 15.66
N LEU A 33 5.87 4.45 14.69
CA LEU A 33 6.45 4.17 13.37
C LEU A 33 6.45 5.38 12.43
N LYS A 34 5.49 6.30 12.59
CA LYS A 34 5.33 7.49 11.73
C LYS A 34 6.62 8.25 11.49
N PRO A 35 7.40 8.69 12.52
CA PRO A 35 8.62 9.47 12.28
C PRO A 35 9.69 8.69 11.47
N ARG A 36 9.69 7.36 11.60
CA ARG A 36 10.62 6.49 10.85
C ARG A 36 10.22 6.41 9.38
N ILE A 37 8.92 6.23 9.14
CA ILE A 37 8.35 6.16 7.79
C ILE A 37 8.49 7.51 7.07
N GLU A 38 8.27 8.62 7.74
CA GLU A 38 8.50 9.95 7.16
C GLU A 38 9.93 10.13 6.66
N ARG A 39 10.93 9.69 7.45
CA ARG A 39 12.34 9.72 7.02
C ARG A 39 12.58 8.86 5.78
N VAL A 40 12.01 7.66 5.72
CA VAL A 40 12.13 6.77 4.57
C VAL A 40 11.47 7.39 3.33
N VAL A 41 10.28 7.95 3.47
CA VAL A 41 9.55 8.62 2.38
C VAL A 41 10.33 9.84 1.87
N GLN A 42 10.89 10.65 2.78
CA GLN A 42 11.71 11.81 2.39
C GLN A 42 12.98 11.38 1.66
N ALA A 43 13.68 10.35 2.15
CA ALA A 43 14.86 9.80 1.49
C ALA A 43 14.53 9.27 0.09
N GLN A 44 13.41 8.56 -0.05
CA GLN A 44 12.93 8.08 -1.35
C GLN A 44 12.60 9.24 -2.29
N LYS A 45 11.91 10.28 -1.82
CA LYS A 45 11.60 11.47 -2.62
C LYS A 45 12.87 12.15 -3.13
N ALA A 46 13.85 12.33 -2.27
CA ALA A 46 15.14 12.92 -2.64
C ALA A 46 15.88 12.08 -3.70
N PHE A 47 15.92 10.76 -3.50
CA PHE A 47 16.52 9.83 -4.46
C PHE A 47 15.80 9.84 -5.81
N VAL A 48 14.47 9.81 -5.81
CA VAL A 48 13.68 9.89 -7.05
C VAL A 48 13.90 11.21 -7.78
N GLN A 49 14.06 12.33 -7.08
CA GLN A 49 14.42 13.61 -7.71
C GLN A 49 15.78 13.55 -8.40
N GLN A 50 16.78 12.90 -7.80
CA GLN A 50 18.09 12.68 -8.43
C GLN A 50 17.96 11.80 -9.69
N CYS A 51 17.23 10.69 -9.59
CA CYS A 51 16.94 9.83 -10.74
C CYS A 51 16.24 10.58 -11.88
N MET A 52 15.26 11.44 -11.55
CA MET A 52 14.56 12.27 -12.53
C MET A 52 15.49 13.29 -13.21
N ALA A 53 16.40 13.92 -12.46
CA ALA A 53 17.37 14.86 -13.02
C ALA A 53 18.35 14.14 -13.97
N GLU A 54 18.83 12.97 -13.58
CA GLU A 54 19.70 12.12 -14.39
C GLU A 54 18.98 11.64 -15.66
N ALA A 55 17.74 11.12 -15.52
CA ALA A 55 16.94 10.68 -16.65
C ALA A 55 16.72 11.82 -17.66
N LYS A 56 16.32 13.00 -17.21
CA LYS A 56 16.13 14.17 -18.10
C LYS A 56 17.40 14.57 -18.83
N LYS A 57 18.53 14.59 -18.13
CA LYS A 57 19.84 14.91 -18.72
C LYS A 57 20.23 13.91 -19.81
N LYS A 58 20.12 12.61 -19.51
CA LYS A 58 20.58 11.54 -20.42
C LYS A 58 19.59 11.26 -21.54
N LEU A 59 18.29 11.24 -21.28
CA LEU A 59 17.27 10.99 -22.29
C LEU A 59 17.01 12.20 -23.22
N SER A 60 17.66 13.34 -23.01
CA SER A 60 17.62 14.47 -23.95
C SER A 60 18.09 14.08 -25.35
N VAL A 61 18.92 13.05 -25.47
CA VAL A 61 19.37 12.49 -26.77
C VAL A 61 18.24 11.92 -27.63
N ILE A 62 17.08 11.62 -27.05
CA ILE A 62 15.90 11.18 -27.79
C ILE A 62 15.43 12.27 -28.77
N ASN A 63 15.45 13.53 -28.33
CA ASN A 63 14.99 14.68 -29.10
C ASN A 63 16.13 15.41 -29.80
N ALA A 64 17.39 15.25 -29.35
CA ALA A 64 18.56 15.89 -29.89
C ALA A 64 19.75 14.91 -29.89
N PRO A 65 19.79 13.94 -30.83
CA PRO A 65 20.86 12.95 -30.90
C PRO A 65 22.19 13.63 -31.20
N SER A 66 23.27 13.12 -30.59
CA SER A 66 24.62 13.59 -30.82
C SER A 66 25.23 12.96 -32.09
N SER A 67 26.43 13.39 -32.44
CA SER A 67 27.21 12.76 -33.51
C SER A 67 27.79 11.39 -33.09
N ASP A 68 27.92 11.13 -31.77
CA ASP A 68 28.42 9.88 -31.19
C ASP A 68 27.31 8.93 -30.84
N LYS A 69 26.98 8.01 -31.75
CA LYS A 69 25.94 7.00 -31.57
C LYS A 69 26.21 6.02 -30.41
N ALA A 70 27.49 5.79 -30.07
CA ALA A 70 27.85 4.89 -28.97
C ALA A 70 27.55 5.54 -27.62
N GLN A 71 27.85 6.84 -27.50
CA GLN A 71 27.50 7.61 -26.31
C GLN A 71 25.97 7.76 -26.17
N ASP A 72 25.26 8.06 -27.26
CA ASP A 72 23.80 8.16 -27.25
C ASP A 72 23.14 6.85 -26.78
N LYS A 73 23.63 5.69 -27.21
CA LYS A 73 23.14 4.39 -26.76
C LYS A 73 23.34 4.19 -25.26
N LYS A 74 24.52 4.54 -24.74
CA LYS A 74 24.82 4.47 -23.32
C LYS A 74 23.93 5.41 -22.51
N ASP A 75 23.71 6.62 -22.97
CA ASP A 75 22.85 7.60 -22.31
C ASP A 75 21.38 7.16 -22.31
N LEU A 76 20.90 6.51 -23.38
CA LEU A 76 19.56 5.91 -23.42
C LEU A 76 19.40 4.76 -22.40
N GLU A 77 20.39 3.92 -22.23
CA GLU A 77 20.39 2.82 -21.26
C GLU A 77 20.43 3.36 -19.82
N GLU A 78 21.38 4.22 -19.49
CA GLU A 78 21.56 4.78 -18.14
C GLU A 78 20.37 5.69 -17.75
N GLY A 79 19.90 6.53 -18.68
CA GLY A 79 18.71 7.36 -18.48
C GLY A 79 17.42 6.53 -18.31
N GLY A 80 17.32 5.43 -19.05
CA GLY A 80 16.23 4.46 -18.90
C GLY A 80 16.21 3.80 -17.52
N ILE A 81 17.38 3.42 -17.00
CA ILE A 81 17.53 2.88 -15.64
C ILE A 81 17.08 3.91 -14.59
N ALA A 82 17.57 5.14 -14.70
CA ALA A 82 17.18 6.21 -13.79
C ALA A 82 15.68 6.50 -13.83
N LEU A 83 15.09 6.52 -15.03
CA LEU A 83 13.65 6.68 -15.21
C LEU A 83 12.84 5.52 -14.62
N LEU A 84 13.30 4.28 -14.80
CA LEU A 84 12.67 3.09 -14.25
C LEU A 84 12.73 3.09 -12.70
N ARG A 85 13.85 3.48 -12.10
CA ARG A 85 13.96 3.68 -10.65
C ARG A 85 12.95 4.72 -10.15
N ALA A 86 12.86 5.87 -10.82
CA ALA A 86 11.90 6.90 -10.46
C ALA A 86 10.44 6.38 -10.53
N PHE A 87 10.10 5.63 -11.58
CA PHE A 87 8.78 5.04 -11.78
C PHE A 87 8.44 3.99 -10.72
N ARG A 88 9.37 3.08 -10.42
CA ARG A 88 9.15 2.06 -9.38
C ARG A 88 9.16 2.62 -7.96
N GLY A 89 9.87 3.74 -7.75
CA GLY A 89 9.98 4.37 -6.44
C GLY A 89 8.79 5.25 -6.07
N LEU A 90 8.30 6.08 -7.00
CA LEU A 90 7.17 7.00 -6.79
C LEU A 90 6.39 7.22 -8.10
N PRO A 91 5.57 6.25 -8.53
CA PRO A 91 4.85 6.30 -9.81
C PRO A 91 3.87 7.48 -9.91
N LYS A 92 3.21 7.85 -8.80
CA LYS A 92 2.28 9.01 -8.73
C LYS A 92 2.99 10.39 -8.67
N ASN A 93 4.33 10.45 -8.80
CA ASN A 93 5.04 11.73 -8.80
C ASN A 93 4.62 12.60 -10.00
N ARG A 94 4.10 13.80 -9.73
CA ARG A 94 3.57 14.72 -10.77
C ARG A 94 4.61 15.10 -11.82
N ALA A 95 5.88 15.30 -11.40
CA ALA A 95 6.97 15.63 -12.33
C ALA A 95 7.31 14.43 -13.25
N LEU A 96 7.24 13.21 -12.72
CA LEU A 96 7.43 11.99 -13.48
C LEU A 96 6.29 11.80 -14.49
N ILE A 97 5.03 11.94 -14.07
CA ILE A 97 3.85 11.80 -14.94
C ILE A 97 3.93 12.80 -16.08
N LYS A 98 4.27 14.06 -15.79
CA LYS A 98 4.48 15.09 -16.81
C LYS A 98 5.60 14.71 -17.78
N TYR A 99 6.72 14.20 -17.27
CA TYR A 99 7.85 13.79 -18.10
C TYR A 99 7.54 12.58 -18.99
N LEU A 100 6.76 11.63 -18.49
CA LEU A 100 6.30 10.47 -19.27
C LEU A 100 5.37 10.84 -20.43
N SER A 101 4.77 12.04 -20.43
CA SER A 101 3.95 12.54 -21.53
C SER A 101 4.79 13.09 -22.69
N GLU A 102 6.10 13.28 -22.50
CA GLU A 102 7.00 13.74 -23.58
C GLU A 102 7.24 12.61 -24.59
N PRO A 103 7.38 12.94 -25.90
CA PRO A 103 7.57 11.96 -26.96
C PRO A 103 8.78 11.06 -26.72
N GLY A 104 8.63 9.75 -26.89
CA GLY A 104 9.71 8.76 -26.76
C GLY A 104 10.06 8.33 -25.33
N ILE A 105 9.76 9.12 -24.31
CA ILE A 105 10.13 8.83 -22.91
C ILE A 105 9.42 7.59 -22.40
N LYS A 106 8.09 7.49 -22.57
CA LYS A 106 7.32 6.32 -22.18
C LYS A 106 7.76 5.04 -22.90
N VAL A 107 8.12 5.16 -24.18
CA VAL A 107 8.62 4.03 -24.97
C VAL A 107 9.98 3.55 -24.44
N ASN A 108 10.87 4.48 -24.07
CA ASN A 108 12.15 4.13 -23.45
C ASN A 108 11.95 3.44 -22.11
N LEU A 109 11.06 3.94 -21.25
CA LEU A 109 10.71 3.30 -19.99
C LEU A 109 10.25 1.85 -20.20
N GLN A 110 9.30 1.61 -21.12
CA GLN A 110 8.78 0.28 -21.42
C GLN A 110 9.86 -0.67 -21.95
N LYS A 111 10.75 -0.18 -22.82
CA LYS A 111 11.88 -0.98 -23.31
C LYS A 111 12.81 -1.39 -22.18
N THR A 112 13.15 -0.45 -21.30
CA THR A 112 14.00 -0.70 -20.14
C THR A 112 13.33 -1.67 -19.17
N GLU A 113 12.06 -1.47 -18.84
CA GLU A 113 11.29 -2.35 -17.98
C GLU A 113 11.25 -3.78 -18.55
N ASN A 114 10.91 -3.94 -19.82
CA ASN A 114 10.86 -5.24 -20.49
C ASN A 114 12.21 -5.95 -20.45
N PHE A 115 13.33 -5.22 -20.63
CA PHE A 115 14.66 -5.79 -20.54
C PHE A 115 14.96 -6.33 -19.13
N TYR A 116 14.64 -5.58 -18.08
CA TYR A 116 14.89 -6.00 -16.70
C TYR A 116 13.87 -7.02 -16.17
N MET A 117 12.71 -7.15 -16.81
CA MET A 117 11.70 -8.17 -16.51
C MET A 117 12.02 -9.54 -17.13
N GLN A 118 12.98 -9.62 -18.06
CA GLN A 118 13.44 -10.91 -18.61
C GLN A 118 13.94 -11.84 -17.51
N GLU A 119 13.97 -13.14 -17.79
CA GLU A 119 14.39 -14.15 -16.83
C GLU A 119 13.63 -14.08 -15.48
N GLN A 120 12.30 -13.92 -15.54
CA GLN A 120 11.43 -13.82 -14.36
C GLN A 120 11.78 -12.64 -13.43
N GLY A 121 12.29 -11.54 -13.99
CA GLY A 121 12.61 -10.33 -13.23
C GLY A 121 13.87 -10.44 -12.37
N LYS A 122 14.72 -11.42 -12.59
CA LYS A 122 15.97 -11.64 -11.83
C LYS A 122 16.87 -10.39 -11.80
N HIS A 123 16.88 -9.63 -12.90
CA HIS A 123 17.66 -8.40 -13.02
C HIS A 123 16.99 -7.19 -12.39
N MET A 124 15.68 -7.22 -12.16
CA MET A 124 14.94 -6.12 -11.53
C MET A 124 15.43 -5.83 -10.10
N LYS A 125 15.90 -6.84 -9.39
CA LYS A 125 16.50 -6.67 -8.05
C LYS A 125 17.64 -5.65 -8.02
N LYS A 126 18.41 -5.51 -9.13
CA LYS A 126 19.48 -4.51 -9.24
C LYS A 126 18.94 -3.07 -9.34
N ILE A 127 17.78 -2.92 -9.96
CA ILE A 127 17.08 -1.62 -10.03
C ILE A 127 16.54 -1.25 -8.66
N ASP A 128 15.86 -2.21 -8.01
CA ASP A 128 15.17 -2.02 -6.74
C ASP A 128 16.13 -1.83 -5.55
N ALA A 129 17.31 -2.41 -5.58
CA ALA A 129 18.30 -2.33 -4.49
C ALA A 129 18.73 -0.89 -4.14
N GLU A 130 18.64 0.04 -5.08
CA GLU A 130 18.96 1.44 -4.84
C GLU A 130 17.81 2.25 -4.22
N LEU A 131 16.59 1.75 -4.31
CA LEU A 131 15.41 2.34 -3.73
C LEU A 131 15.30 1.97 -2.24
N PHE A 132 14.56 2.75 -1.47
CA PHE A 132 14.21 2.42 -0.08
C PHE A 132 12.97 1.55 0.00
N PHE A 133 12.06 1.71 -0.95
CA PHE A 133 10.90 0.84 -1.17
C PHE A 133 10.49 0.86 -2.64
N THR A 134 9.75 -0.14 -3.05
CA THR A 134 9.17 -0.24 -4.39
C THR A 134 7.66 -0.22 -4.31
N ILE A 135 7.01 0.39 -5.29
CA ILE A 135 5.56 0.48 -5.39
C ILE A 135 5.10 -0.30 -6.63
N ASP A 136 4.16 -1.20 -6.43
CA ASP A 136 3.39 -1.84 -7.49
C ASP A 136 1.96 -1.30 -7.46
N GLU A 137 1.66 -0.35 -8.35
CA GLU A 137 0.33 0.27 -8.41
C GLU A 137 -0.76 -0.74 -8.81
N LYS A 138 -0.45 -1.73 -9.65
CA LYS A 138 -1.43 -2.71 -10.14
C LYS A 138 -1.94 -3.57 -9.01
N ASN A 139 -1.05 -3.99 -8.11
CA ASN A 139 -1.37 -4.84 -6.97
C ASN A 139 -1.61 -4.01 -5.69
N ASN A 140 -1.53 -2.69 -5.77
CA ASN A 140 -1.66 -1.79 -4.63
C ASN A 140 -0.75 -2.19 -3.47
N SER A 141 0.47 -2.65 -3.79
CA SER A 141 1.44 -3.19 -2.85
C SER A 141 2.71 -2.36 -2.78
N ILE A 142 3.28 -2.29 -1.59
CA ILE A 142 4.55 -1.63 -1.31
C ILE A 142 5.45 -2.61 -0.60
N GLN A 143 6.72 -2.65 -1.01
CA GLN A 143 7.72 -3.52 -0.40
C GLN A 143 8.95 -2.69 -0.02
N LEU A 144 9.36 -2.76 1.25
CA LEU A 144 10.64 -2.24 1.68
C LEU A 144 11.77 -3.05 1.06
N THR A 145 12.80 -2.34 0.62
CA THR A 145 14.07 -2.95 0.23
C THR A 145 14.97 -3.13 1.46
N ASP A 146 16.10 -3.82 1.30
CA ASP A 146 17.10 -3.91 2.36
C ASP A 146 17.55 -2.53 2.86
N LYS A 147 17.77 -1.59 1.93
CA LYS A 147 18.13 -0.20 2.23
C LYS A 147 17.03 0.53 3.01
N GLY A 148 15.77 0.24 2.69
CA GLY A 148 14.62 0.77 3.42
C GLY A 148 14.51 0.20 4.82
N ILE A 149 14.71 -1.11 4.98
CA ILE A 149 14.72 -1.79 6.27
C ILE A 149 15.82 -1.20 7.17
N ASP A 150 17.03 -1.03 6.66
CA ASP A 150 18.15 -0.43 7.40
C ASP A 150 17.82 0.98 7.91
N LEU A 151 17.13 1.79 7.09
CA LEU A 151 16.74 3.14 7.48
C LEU A 151 15.59 3.16 8.49
N VAL A 152 14.63 2.23 8.39
CA VAL A 152 13.53 2.09 9.36
C VAL A 152 14.04 1.60 10.70
N SER A 153 14.95 0.60 10.68
CA SER A 153 15.52 -0.02 11.89
C SER A 153 16.30 1.01 12.70
N GLY A 154 17.09 1.84 12.06
CA GLY A 154 17.95 2.80 12.75
C GLY A 154 18.94 2.10 13.66
N ASN A 155 18.78 2.32 14.98
CA ASN A 155 19.64 1.70 16.03
C ASN A 155 19.05 0.40 16.60
N GLU A 156 17.88 -0.02 16.15
CA GLU A 156 17.25 -1.27 16.59
C GLU A 156 17.73 -2.45 15.75
N GLU A 157 17.53 -3.65 16.27
CA GLU A 157 17.88 -4.85 15.53
C GLU A 157 17.05 -4.95 14.25
N ARG A 158 17.73 -5.15 13.14
CA ARG A 158 17.13 -5.30 11.80
C ARG A 158 16.06 -6.39 11.77
N ASP A 159 16.23 -7.43 12.55
CA ASP A 159 15.32 -8.57 12.65
C ASP A 159 13.91 -8.21 13.15
N PHE A 160 13.74 -7.05 13.83
CA PHE A 160 12.42 -6.55 14.20
C PHE A 160 11.54 -6.17 13.00
N PHE A 161 12.14 -5.94 11.83
CA PHE A 161 11.47 -5.49 10.62
C PHE A 161 11.50 -6.52 9.48
N ILE A 162 11.96 -7.75 9.78
CA ILE A 162 12.00 -8.86 8.82
C ILE A 162 11.12 -9.99 9.34
N MET A 163 10.26 -10.53 8.45
CA MET A 163 9.46 -11.71 8.78
C MET A 163 10.35 -12.94 8.87
N PRO A 164 10.36 -13.63 10.01
CA PRO A 164 11.03 -14.91 10.12
C PRO A 164 10.30 -16.00 9.33
N ASP A 165 11.04 -16.98 8.83
CA ASP A 165 10.44 -18.21 8.31
C ASP A 165 10.00 -19.09 9.48
N ILE A 166 8.74 -18.91 9.91
CA ILE A 166 8.18 -19.63 11.07
C ILE A 166 8.21 -21.14 10.87
N GLY A 167 8.10 -21.64 9.63
CA GLY A 167 8.16 -23.06 9.31
C GLY A 167 9.55 -23.63 9.58
N ALA A 168 10.60 -22.94 9.14
CA ALA A 168 11.98 -23.34 9.37
C ALA A 168 12.35 -23.26 10.86
N GLU A 169 11.91 -22.22 11.58
CA GLU A 169 12.16 -22.05 13.01
C GLU A 169 11.44 -23.13 13.84
N ILE A 170 10.18 -23.46 13.54
CA ILE A 170 9.45 -24.56 14.21
C ILE A 170 10.14 -25.89 13.94
N ALA A 171 10.54 -26.17 12.69
CA ALA A 171 11.22 -27.42 12.36
C ALA A 171 12.58 -27.56 13.07
N LYS A 172 13.27 -26.45 13.33
CA LYS A 172 14.50 -26.41 14.11
C LYS A 172 14.24 -26.70 15.58
N LEU A 173 13.22 -26.06 16.17
CA LEU A 173 12.83 -26.31 17.57
C LEU A 173 12.42 -27.77 17.81
N GLU A 174 11.71 -28.38 16.86
CA GLU A 174 11.30 -29.79 16.94
C GLU A 174 12.49 -30.77 16.91
N LYS A 175 13.58 -30.41 16.25
CA LYS A 175 14.81 -31.22 16.21
C LYS A 175 15.65 -31.06 17.46
N GLU A 176 15.65 -29.87 18.07
CA GLU A 176 16.50 -29.51 19.20
C GLU A 176 15.89 -29.86 20.56
N SER A 177 14.57 -29.99 20.68
CA SER A 177 13.87 -30.19 21.95
C SER A 177 13.40 -31.63 22.10
N ALA A 178 13.94 -32.30 23.09
CA ALA A 178 13.51 -33.64 23.51
C ALA A 178 12.31 -33.64 24.47
N ASP A 179 12.06 -32.50 25.14
CA ASP A 179 10.99 -32.32 26.13
C ASP A 179 9.75 -31.67 25.44
N LYS A 180 8.60 -32.34 25.53
CA LYS A 180 7.36 -31.93 24.91
C LYS A 180 6.73 -30.66 25.52
N GLU A 181 6.83 -30.49 26.86
CA GLU A 181 6.25 -29.31 27.52
C GLU A 181 7.05 -28.07 27.20
N ALA A 182 8.37 -28.13 27.27
CA ALA A 182 9.28 -27.06 26.90
C ALA A 182 9.16 -26.70 25.40
N LEU A 183 8.84 -27.66 24.53
CA LEU A 183 8.63 -27.44 23.12
C LEU A 183 7.35 -26.63 22.86
N VAL A 184 6.26 -26.91 23.57
CA VAL A 184 4.98 -26.17 23.44
C VAL A 184 5.18 -24.72 23.85
N GLU A 185 5.83 -24.46 24.99
CA GLU A 185 6.08 -23.10 25.49
C GLU A 185 6.96 -22.28 24.52
N LYS A 186 8.01 -22.91 23.97
CA LYS A 186 8.84 -22.25 22.94
C LYS A 186 8.09 -21.96 21.65
N LYS A 187 7.21 -22.86 21.21
CA LYS A 187 6.35 -22.63 20.03
C LYS A 187 5.38 -21.47 20.27
N ASP A 188 4.76 -21.41 21.43
CA ASP A 188 3.83 -20.34 21.79
C ASP A 188 4.55 -18.97 21.82
N THR A 189 5.76 -18.94 22.37
CA THR A 189 6.60 -17.73 22.37
C THR A 189 6.95 -17.30 20.94
N LEU A 190 7.39 -18.24 20.10
CA LEU A 190 7.72 -17.98 18.70
C LEU A 190 6.51 -17.45 17.90
N ILE A 191 5.33 -18.06 18.10
CA ILE A 191 4.09 -17.62 17.44
C ILE A 191 3.72 -16.20 17.88
N ARG A 192 3.87 -15.88 19.17
CA ARG A 192 3.61 -14.54 19.70
C ARG A 192 4.55 -13.51 19.11
N GLU A 193 5.85 -13.78 19.06
CA GLU A 193 6.84 -12.91 18.45
C GLU A 193 6.58 -12.71 16.96
N TYR A 194 6.19 -13.78 16.26
CA TYR A 194 5.79 -13.71 14.85
C TYR A 194 4.59 -12.80 14.65
N SER A 195 3.57 -12.91 15.49
CA SER A 195 2.38 -12.06 15.42
C SER A 195 2.74 -10.58 15.59
N ILE A 196 3.55 -10.25 16.60
CA ILE A 196 4.01 -8.86 16.85
C ILE A 196 4.79 -8.31 15.65
N LYS A 197 5.72 -9.09 15.10
CA LYS A 197 6.50 -8.69 13.90
C LYS A 197 5.59 -8.51 12.69
N SER A 198 4.62 -9.41 12.48
CA SER A 198 3.67 -9.35 11.39
C SER A 198 2.83 -8.06 11.44
N GLU A 199 2.30 -7.72 12.61
CA GLU A 199 1.53 -6.49 12.81
C GLU A 199 2.37 -5.23 12.56
N ARG A 200 3.62 -5.23 13.03
CA ARG A 200 4.54 -4.11 12.80
C ARG A 200 4.83 -3.91 11.32
N ILE A 201 5.16 -4.97 10.59
CA ILE A 201 5.41 -4.93 9.15
C ILE A 201 4.14 -4.50 8.40
N HIS A 202 2.98 -5.00 8.83
CA HIS A 202 1.70 -4.58 8.28
C HIS A 202 1.47 -3.09 8.49
N SER A 203 1.67 -2.57 9.69
CA SER A 203 1.53 -1.15 10.03
C SER A 203 2.49 -0.26 9.21
N ILE A 204 3.74 -0.70 9.01
CA ILE A 204 4.70 -0.03 8.14
C ILE A 204 4.19 0.06 6.70
N ASN A 205 3.68 -1.05 6.16
CA ASN A 205 3.15 -1.09 4.79
C ASN A 205 1.93 -0.18 4.63
N GLN A 206 1.03 -0.14 5.62
CA GLN A 206 -0.12 0.76 5.59
C GLN A 206 0.29 2.24 5.69
N LEU A 207 1.25 2.58 6.55
CA LEU A 207 1.80 3.93 6.60
C LEU A 207 2.47 4.33 5.28
N LEU A 208 3.30 3.46 4.71
CA LEU A 208 3.91 3.72 3.39
C LEU A 208 2.84 3.96 2.32
N LYS A 209 1.76 3.15 2.27
CA LYS A 209 0.62 3.38 1.38
C LYS A 209 -0.02 4.73 1.62
N ALA A 210 -0.30 5.07 2.87
CA ALA A 210 -0.89 6.34 3.23
C ALA A 210 -0.06 7.56 2.75
N TYR A 211 1.27 7.45 2.83
CA TYR A 211 2.17 8.55 2.43
C TYR A 211 2.47 8.62 0.92
N THR A 212 2.26 7.53 0.18
CA THR A 212 2.73 7.44 -1.22
C THR A 212 1.62 7.26 -2.24
N LEU A 213 0.51 6.63 -1.85
CA LEU A 213 -0.60 6.31 -2.75
C LEU A 213 -1.88 7.10 -2.46
N PHE A 214 -1.98 7.69 -1.25
CA PHE A 214 -3.16 8.45 -0.82
C PHE A 214 -2.80 9.90 -0.57
N GLU A 215 -3.34 10.80 -1.39
CA GLU A 215 -3.10 12.24 -1.35
C GLU A 215 -4.33 12.95 -0.75
N LYS A 216 -4.09 13.88 0.17
CA LYS A 216 -5.15 14.71 0.74
C LYS A 216 -5.77 15.57 -0.34
N GLU A 217 -7.07 15.83 -0.26
CA GLU A 217 -7.90 16.55 -1.22
C GLU A 217 -8.07 15.80 -2.57
N VAL A 218 -7.63 14.55 -2.66
CA VAL A 218 -7.82 13.69 -3.82
C VAL A 218 -8.56 12.42 -3.40
N GLU A 219 -7.91 11.52 -2.67
CA GLU A 219 -8.50 10.27 -2.20
C GLU A 219 -9.24 10.41 -0.86
N TYR A 220 -8.91 11.43 -0.08
CA TYR A 220 -9.57 11.71 1.20
C TYR A 220 -9.48 13.20 1.58
N VAL A 221 -10.35 13.61 2.51
CA VAL A 221 -10.33 14.94 3.14
C VAL A 221 -10.30 14.79 4.65
N VAL A 222 -9.84 15.85 5.35
CA VAL A 222 -9.92 15.92 6.81
C VAL A 222 -10.97 16.97 7.16
N MET A 223 -12.05 16.54 7.80
CA MET A 223 -13.15 17.40 8.23
C MET A 223 -13.55 17.03 9.66
N ASP A 224 -13.76 18.02 10.50
CA ASP A 224 -14.16 17.86 11.91
C ASP A 224 -13.22 16.94 12.71
N GLY A 225 -11.92 16.98 12.39
CA GLY A 225 -10.91 16.13 13.02
C GLY A 225 -10.97 14.66 12.62
N LYS A 226 -11.65 14.32 11.52
CA LYS A 226 -11.81 12.97 11.00
C LYS A 226 -11.40 12.88 9.53
N VAL A 227 -10.83 11.74 9.16
CA VAL A 227 -10.57 11.39 7.77
C VAL A 227 -11.86 10.91 7.11
N LYS A 228 -12.21 11.47 5.97
CA LYS A 228 -13.36 11.05 5.16
C LYS A 228 -12.91 10.70 3.76
N ILE A 229 -13.40 9.59 3.22
CA ILE A 229 -13.06 9.12 1.88
C ILE A 229 -13.75 10.01 0.84
N VAL A 230 -13.03 10.33 -0.23
CA VAL A 230 -13.57 10.97 -1.43
C VAL A 230 -13.68 9.93 -2.54
N ASP A 231 -14.84 9.86 -3.19
CA ASP A 231 -15.03 9.05 -4.38
C ASP A 231 -14.33 9.72 -5.56
N GLU A 232 -13.31 9.07 -6.12
CA GLU A 232 -12.52 9.60 -7.23
C GLU A 232 -13.36 9.90 -8.48
N SER A 233 -14.45 9.17 -8.69
CA SER A 233 -15.30 9.31 -9.88
C SER A 233 -16.25 10.48 -9.78
N THR A 234 -16.82 10.70 -8.59
CA THR A 234 -17.87 11.70 -8.37
C THR A 234 -17.41 12.92 -7.57
N GLY A 235 -16.26 12.83 -6.92
CA GLY A 235 -15.76 13.85 -5.98
C GLY A 235 -16.60 13.98 -4.70
N ARG A 236 -17.51 13.02 -4.43
CA ARG A 236 -18.38 13.05 -3.26
C ARG A 236 -17.71 12.45 -2.05
N ILE A 237 -17.98 13.03 -0.90
CA ILE A 237 -17.54 12.46 0.39
C ILE A 237 -18.43 11.26 0.72
N LEU A 238 -17.79 10.13 1.02
CA LEU A 238 -18.45 8.90 1.41
C LEU A 238 -18.52 8.83 2.95
N ASP A 239 -19.56 9.42 3.51
CA ASP A 239 -19.74 9.42 4.96
C ASP A 239 -19.91 8.00 5.53
N GLY A 240 -19.27 7.74 6.67
CA GLY A 240 -19.32 6.47 7.38
C GLY A 240 -18.52 5.33 6.74
N ARG A 241 -17.89 5.53 5.58
CA ARG A 241 -16.99 4.54 4.99
C ARG A 241 -15.57 4.71 5.48
N ARG A 242 -14.87 3.59 5.63
CA ARG A 242 -13.46 3.55 6.04
C ARG A 242 -12.68 2.62 5.12
N TYR A 243 -11.42 2.93 4.89
CA TYR A 243 -10.51 1.99 4.23
C TYR A 243 -10.27 0.78 5.12
N SER A 244 -10.14 -0.39 4.52
CA SER A 244 -9.87 -1.66 5.20
C SER A 244 -8.41 -1.81 5.63
N ASP A 245 -8.16 -2.88 6.36
CA ASP A 245 -6.82 -3.40 6.67
C ASP A 245 -5.87 -2.41 7.39
N GLY A 246 -6.41 -1.53 8.24
CA GLY A 246 -5.60 -0.56 8.97
C GLY A 246 -5.17 0.66 8.16
N LEU A 247 -5.49 0.75 6.86
CA LEU A 247 -5.11 1.89 6.02
C LEU A 247 -5.77 3.19 6.49
N HIS A 248 -7.04 3.12 6.93
CA HIS A 248 -7.73 4.31 7.43
C HIS A 248 -7.04 4.87 8.67
N GLN A 249 -6.68 4.00 9.61
CA GLN A 249 -5.93 4.36 10.81
C GLN A 249 -4.53 4.90 10.47
N ALA A 250 -3.87 4.35 9.45
CA ALA A 250 -2.59 4.87 8.98
C ALA A 250 -2.70 6.29 8.40
N ILE A 251 -3.81 6.59 7.69
CA ILE A 251 -4.09 7.94 7.19
C ILE A 251 -4.44 8.88 8.36
N GLU A 252 -5.23 8.43 9.33
CA GLU A 252 -5.52 9.20 10.56
C GLU A 252 -4.22 9.56 11.29
N ALA A 253 -3.30 8.61 11.46
CA ALA A 253 -1.98 8.84 12.05
C ALA A 253 -1.12 9.79 11.21
N LYS A 254 -1.15 9.68 9.88
CA LYS A 254 -0.45 10.59 8.96
C LYS A 254 -0.91 12.03 9.15
N GLU A 255 -2.21 12.26 9.28
CA GLU A 255 -2.82 13.60 9.39
C GLU A 255 -2.90 14.12 10.83
N ASP A 256 -2.31 13.42 11.81
CA ASP A 256 -2.32 13.79 13.24
C ASP A 256 -3.73 13.98 13.82
N VAL A 257 -4.70 13.24 13.30
CA VAL A 257 -6.05 13.16 13.87
C VAL A 257 -6.18 11.96 14.79
N THR A 258 -7.24 11.91 15.58
CA THR A 258 -7.50 10.76 16.48
C THR A 258 -7.64 9.48 15.68
N VAL A 259 -6.79 8.49 15.98
CA VAL A 259 -6.89 7.15 15.38
C VAL A 259 -8.05 6.42 16.02
N GLU A 260 -9.11 6.16 15.25
CA GLU A 260 -10.27 5.42 15.73
C GLU A 260 -10.01 3.90 15.67
N ALA A 261 -10.62 3.17 16.58
CA ALA A 261 -10.54 1.71 16.58
C ALA A 261 -11.00 1.11 15.23
N ALA A 262 -10.37 0.02 14.82
CA ALA A 262 -10.83 -0.73 13.66
C ALA A 262 -12.29 -1.16 13.86
N THR A 263 -13.09 -1.14 12.80
CA THR A 263 -14.45 -1.64 12.82
C THR A 263 -14.48 -3.05 12.26
N GLN A 264 -15.10 -3.95 13.01
CA GLN A 264 -15.35 -5.31 12.55
C GLN A 264 -16.80 -5.44 12.08
N THR A 265 -16.99 -6.04 10.92
CA THR A 265 -18.31 -6.41 10.45
C THR A 265 -18.78 -7.65 11.21
N TYR A 266 -19.82 -7.49 12.01
CA TYR A 266 -20.44 -8.59 12.76
C TYR A 266 -21.42 -9.40 11.94
N ALA A 267 -22.15 -8.72 11.06
CA ALA A 267 -23.14 -9.36 10.21
C ALA A 267 -23.37 -8.56 8.93
N THR A 268 -23.68 -9.27 7.86
CA THR A 268 -24.16 -8.71 6.61
C THR A 268 -25.42 -9.44 6.19
N VAL A 269 -26.43 -8.70 5.74
CA VAL A 269 -27.64 -9.26 5.15
C VAL A 269 -28.06 -8.37 3.99
N THR A 270 -28.41 -8.95 2.84
CA THR A 270 -28.98 -8.15 1.75
C THR A 270 -30.38 -7.68 2.10
N LEU A 271 -30.81 -6.54 1.57
CA LEU A 271 -32.17 -6.03 1.75
C LEU A 271 -33.21 -7.10 1.42
N GLN A 272 -33.01 -7.81 0.32
CA GLN A 272 -33.89 -8.91 -0.09
C GLN A 272 -34.00 -9.99 1.00
N ASN A 273 -32.88 -10.41 1.59
CA ASN A 273 -32.89 -11.44 2.63
C ASN A 273 -33.45 -10.90 3.95
N TYR A 274 -33.16 -9.64 4.27
CA TYR A 274 -33.73 -8.98 5.44
C TYR A 274 -35.26 -8.98 5.40
N PHE A 275 -35.87 -8.55 4.30
CA PHE A 275 -37.30 -8.50 4.16
C PHE A 275 -37.98 -9.90 4.10
N ARG A 276 -37.28 -10.94 3.67
CA ARG A 276 -37.74 -12.34 3.72
C ARG A 276 -37.91 -12.86 5.14
N MET A 277 -37.39 -12.20 6.14
CA MET A 277 -37.56 -12.59 7.55
C MET A 277 -38.94 -12.24 8.08
N TYR A 278 -39.71 -11.40 7.40
CA TYR A 278 -41.07 -11.02 7.81
C TYR A 278 -42.11 -11.92 7.19
N HIS A 279 -43.05 -12.41 8.03
CA HIS A 279 -44.15 -13.26 7.58
C HIS A 279 -45.22 -12.52 6.77
N LYS A 280 -45.37 -11.22 7.02
CA LYS A 280 -46.28 -10.33 6.28
C LYS A 280 -45.50 -9.10 5.85
N LEU A 281 -45.56 -8.82 4.57
CA LEU A 281 -44.88 -7.68 3.97
C LEU A 281 -45.87 -6.93 3.08
N SER A 282 -45.92 -5.61 3.17
CA SER A 282 -46.65 -4.75 2.25
C SER A 282 -45.74 -3.61 1.81
N GLY A 283 -45.90 -3.12 0.60
CA GLY A 283 -45.12 -2.05 0.06
C GLY A 283 -45.96 -1.02 -0.67
N MET A 284 -45.46 0.17 -0.78
CA MET A 284 -46.00 1.29 -1.55
C MET A 284 -44.94 1.81 -2.50
N THR A 285 -45.37 2.27 -3.65
CA THR A 285 -44.53 2.95 -4.62
C THR A 285 -45.36 3.92 -5.43
N GLY A 286 -44.78 5.04 -5.77
CA GLY A 286 -45.39 6.03 -6.65
C GLY A 286 -45.06 5.85 -8.13
N THR A 287 -44.20 4.88 -8.46
CA THR A 287 -43.58 4.71 -9.80
C THR A 287 -43.84 3.33 -10.42
N ALA A 288 -44.80 2.53 -9.89
CA ALA A 288 -45.16 1.23 -10.43
C ALA A 288 -46.11 1.34 -11.64
#